data_cfb8b660f1c53fe5bedba5b08ff97e67
#
_entry.id   cfb8b660f1c53fe5bedba5b08ff97e67
#
_cell.length_a   1.000
_cell.length_b   1.000
_cell.length_c   1.000
_cell.angle_alpha   90.00
_cell.angle_beta   90.00
_cell.angle_gamma   90.00
#
_symmetry.space_group_name_H-M   'P 1'
#
loop_
_entity.id
_entity.type
_entity.pdbx_description
1 polymer ?
#
loop_
_entity_poly.entity_id
_entity_poly.type
_entity_poly.pdbx_seq_one_letter_code
_entity_poly.pdbx_strand_id
1 'polypeptide(L)'
;KVNKSQSMACTAKLHYIWNKAFEDGLTAEDDNVLNLDADYMTLMTDDAGNESSKISVGTYFRLMCGQSGPLCLQDTPGVNSALDEVHGRITKEAVEKGDFDRLVYVVNAGAIATNDEHAYMTYLAETRGKDPMVFAVNKLDGFRAGEDSISKSLEGIWEDIRNLGFENAVVCPVSAYAGYLAKKALFDDGMGEDERDELDVMCRIFRRKEYDLSAYYPREVK
;
A
#
# COMPACT_ATOMS: atom_id res chain seq x y z
N LYS A 1 4.80 -13.20 8.16
CA LYS A 1 6.13 -12.53 8.17
C LYS A 1 6.36 -11.96 6.78
N VAL A 2 6.27 -10.64 6.64
CA VAL A 2 6.77 -9.99 5.42
C VAL A 2 8.29 -10.13 5.46
N ASN A 3 8.81 -10.98 4.59
CA ASN A 3 10.26 -11.12 4.50
C ASN A 3 10.80 -9.87 3.79
N LYS A 4 11.54 -9.03 4.50
CA LYS A 4 12.18 -7.81 3.95
C LYS A 4 13.07 -8.09 2.73
N SER A 5 13.53 -9.34 2.56
CA SER A 5 14.46 -9.74 1.48
C SER A 5 13.77 -10.32 0.24
N GLN A 6 12.48 -10.61 0.31
CA GLN A 6 11.72 -11.13 -0.84
C GLN A 6 10.57 -10.18 -1.13
N SER A 7 10.84 -9.21 -1.98
CA SER A 7 9.80 -8.35 -2.50
C SER A 7 8.93 -9.17 -3.48
N MET A 8 7.61 -9.05 -3.37
CA MET A 8 6.67 -9.60 -4.36
C MET A 8 6.97 -9.06 -5.78
N ALA A 9 7.72 -7.96 -5.87
CA ALA A 9 8.21 -7.39 -7.13
C ALA A 9 9.15 -8.30 -7.93
N CYS A 10 9.61 -9.41 -7.36
CA CYS A 10 10.43 -10.38 -8.08
C CYS A 10 9.61 -11.32 -8.98
N THR A 11 8.29 -11.32 -8.89
CA THR A 11 7.42 -12.14 -9.73
C THR A 11 6.69 -11.27 -10.75
N ALA A 12 6.84 -11.58 -12.04
CA ALA A 12 6.09 -10.96 -13.13
C ALA A 12 4.63 -11.45 -13.15
N LYS A 13 3.93 -11.35 -12.01
CA LYS A 13 2.56 -11.86 -11.85
C LYS A 13 1.68 -10.86 -11.10
N LEU A 14 0.40 -10.86 -11.41
CA LEU A 14 -0.62 -10.16 -10.64
C LEU A 14 -1.01 -11.01 -9.42
N HIS A 15 -1.02 -10.40 -8.25
CA HIS A 15 -1.45 -11.06 -7.02
C HIS A 15 -2.84 -10.58 -6.63
N TYR A 16 -3.78 -11.52 -6.53
CA TYR A 16 -5.13 -11.28 -6.03
C TYR A 16 -5.23 -11.82 -4.61
N ILE A 17 -5.40 -10.94 -3.65
CA ILE A 17 -5.47 -11.27 -2.23
C ILE A 17 -6.85 -10.85 -1.74
N TRP A 18 -7.72 -11.80 -1.40
CA TRP A 18 -9.06 -11.48 -0.91
C TRP A 18 -9.21 -11.80 0.58
N ASN A 19 -10.02 -10.97 1.24
CA ASN A 19 -10.36 -11.17 2.64
C ASN A 19 -11.47 -12.20 2.79
N LYS A 20 -11.15 -13.37 3.33
CA LYS A 20 -12.10 -14.46 3.59
C LYS A 20 -13.11 -14.14 4.70
N ALA A 21 -12.82 -13.16 5.56
CA ALA A 21 -13.66 -12.87 6.72
C ALA A 21 -15.13 -12.61 6.37
N PHE A 22 -15.40 -11.98 5.22
CA PHE A 22 -16.78 -11.75 4.76
C PHE A 22 -17.49 -13.06 4.38
N GLU A 23 -16.82 -13.95 3.65
CA GLU A 23 -17.38 -15.25 3.22
C GLU A 23 -17.60 -16.17 4.41
N ASP A 24 -16.68 -16.15 5.39
CA ASP A 24 -16.75 -16.96 6.59
C ASP A 24 -17.66 -16.36 7.70
N GLY A 25 -18.25 -15.19 7.44
CA GLY A 25 -19.19 -14.52 8.37
C GLY A 25 -18.54 -14.01 9.65
N LEU A 26 -17.23 -13.68 9.60
CA LEU A 26 -16.49 -13.20 10.77
C LEU A 26 -16.85 -11.75 11.12
N THR A 27 -16.81 -11.45 12.40
CA THR A 27 -17.07 -10.15 12.99
C THR A 27 -15.79 -9.49 13.50
N ALA A 28 -15.87 -8.24 13.94
CA ALA A 28 -14.71 -7.55 14.52
C ALA A 28 -14.19 -8.22 15.81
N GLU A 29 -15.01 -9.00 16.52
CA GLU A 29 -14.60 -9.74 17.70
C GLU A 29 -13.65 -10.90 17.39
N ASP A 30 -13.74 -11.42 16.17
CA ASP A 30 -12.92 -12.55 15.70
C ASP A 30 -11.47 -12.13 15.36
N ASP A 31 -11.19 -10.84 15.18
CA ASP A 31 -9.86 -10.32 14.85
C ASP A 31 -8.76 -10.77 15.84
N ASN A 32 -9.13 -10.98 17.12
CA ASN A 32 -8.19 -11.36 18.17
C ASN A 32 -7.84 -12.87 18.14
N VAL A 33 -8.70 -13.70 17.55
CA VAL A 33 -8.54 -15.17 17.53
C VAL A 33 -8.07 -15.69 16.18
N LEU A 34 -7.99 -14.84 15.16
CA LEU A 34 -7.50 -15.23 13.85
C LEU A 34 -6.05 -15.66 13.89
N ASN A 35 -5.82 -16.94 13.63
CA ASN A 35 -4.48 -17.47 13.38
C ASN A 35 -4.14 -17.18 11.91
N LEU A 36 -3.28 -16.17 11.68
CA LEU A 36 -2.78 -15.88 10.34
C LEU A 36 -1.71 -16.89 10.00
N ASP A 37 -2.02 -17.75 9.03
CA ASP A 37 -1.05 -18.71 8.50
C ASP A 37 0.11 -17.95 7.85
N ALA A 38 1.31 -18.11 8.43
CA ALA A 38 2.50 -17.37 8.01
C ALA A 38 3.05 -17.87 6.66
N ASP A 39 2.59 -19.02 6.19
CA ASP A 39 3.15 -19.68 5.01
C ASP A 39 2.57 -19.16 3.68
N TYR A 40 1.53 -18.35 3.72
CA TYR A 40 0.91 -17.86 2.50
C TYR A 40 1.88 -17.05 1.62
N MET A 41 2.79 -16.28 2.22
CA MET A 41 3.80 -15.51 1.47
C MET A 41 4.86 -16.43 0.84
N THR A 42 5.17 -17.55 1.47
CA THR A 42 6.02 -18.60 0.91
C THR A 42 5.36 -19.23 -0.31
N LEU A 43 4.08 -19.57 -0.21
CA LEU A 43 3.30 -20.10 -1.34
C LEU A 43 3.25 -19.14 -2.53
N MET A 44 3.17 -17.83 -2.30
CA MET A 44 3.18 -16.82 -3.36
C MET A 44 4.55 -16.68 -4.04
N THR A 45 5.65 -16.93 -3.33
CA THR A 45 7.01 -16.85 -3.88
C THR A 45 7.43 -18.16 -4.55
N ASP A 46 6.99 -19.30 -4.05
CA ASP A 46 7.34 -20.62 -4.59
C ASP A 46 6.65 -20.94 -5.93
N ASP A 47 5.59 -20.21 -6.27
CA ASP A 47 4.86 -20.38 -7.55
C ASP A 47 5.59 -19.75 -8.77
N ALA A 48 6.89 -19.44 -8.62
CA ALA A 48 7.72 -18.89 -9.70
C ALA A 48 7.85 -19.82 -10.92
N GLY A 49 7.50 -21.10 -10.79
CA GLY A 49 7.51 -22.10 -11.87
C GLY A 49 6.17 -22.28 -12.58
N ASN A 50 5.10 -21.65 -12.14
CA ASN A 50 3.78 -21.82 -12.74
C ASN A 50 3.60 -20.83 -13.91
N GLU A 51 3.11 -21.32 -15.07
CA GLU A 51 2.86 -20.51 -16.28
C GLU A 51 1.69 -19.49 -16.10
N SER A 52 0.93 -19.57 -15.01
CA SER A 52 -0.14 -18.63 -14.72
C SER A 52 0.38 -17.22 -14.53
N SER A 53 -0.20 -16.25 -15.22
CA SER A 53 0.09 -14.83 -15.05
C SER A 53 -0.54 -14.22 -13.78
N LYS A 54 -1.27 -15.03 -12.99
CA LYS A 54 -2.03 -14.60 -11.81
C LYS A 54 -1.81 -15.57 -10.66
N ILE A 55 -1.66 -15.02 -9.47
CA ILE A 55 -1.68 -15.76 -8.21
C ILE A 55 -2.88 -15.27 -7.40
N SER A 56 -3.67 -16.19 -6.86
CA SER A 56 -4.87 -15.87 -6.09
C SER A 56 -4.83 -16.53 -4.72
N VAL A 57 -4.94 -15.72 -3.66
CA VAL A 57 -4.84 -16.19 -2.27
C VAL A 57 -5.97 -15.61 -1.42
N GLY A 58 -6.69 -16.48 -0.73
CA GLY A 58 -7.63 -16.07 0.32
C GLY A 58 -6.94 -16.05 1.69
N THR A 59 -7.08 -14.96 2.43
CA THR A 59 -6.53 -14.79 3.77
C THR A 59 -7.44 -13.90 4.62
N TYR A 60 -7.12 -13.76 5.90
CA TYR A 60 -7.85 -12.84 6.77
C TYR A 60 -7.08 -11.53 6.94
N PHE A 61 -7.80 -10.41 6.75
CA PHE A 61 -7.24 -9.08 7.00
C PHE A 61 -7.64 -8.63 8.40
N ARG A 62 -6.72 -8.66 9.35
CA ARG A 62 -6.95 -8.16 10.70
C ARG A 62 -7.40 -6.70 10.69
N LEU A 63 -8.30 -6.34 11.60
CA LEU A 63 -9.01 -5.07 11.69
C LEU A 63 -9.97 -4.83 10.52
N MET A 64 -10.26 -5.85 9.71
CA MET A 64 -11.18 -5.78 8.58
C MET A 64 -12.24 -6.89 8.62
N CYS A 65 -12.40 -7.58 9.74
CA CYS A 65 -13.56 -8.45 9.99
C CYS A 65 -14.82 -7.60 10.19
N GLY A 66 -15.98 -8.15 9.85
CA GLY A 66 -17.26 -7.43 9.92
C GLY A 66 -17.48 -6.39 8.81
N GLN A 67 -16.70 -6.42 7.75
CA GLN A 67 -16.94 -5.61 6.55
C GLN A 67 -18.26 -5.99 5.88
N SER A 68 -18.95 -5.02 5.29
CA SER A 68 -20.26 -5.20 4.67
C SER A 68 -20.20 -5.86 3.27
N GLY A 69 -19.03 -6.22 2.78
CA GLY A 69 -18.83 -6.82 1.46
C GLY A 69 -17.46 -7.45 1.29
N PRO A 70 -17.22 -8.19 0.19
CA PRO A 70 -15.94 -8.78 -0.11
C PRO A 70 -14.90 -7.70 -0.39
N LEU A 71 -13.68 -7.92 0.08
CA LEU A 71 -12.52 -7.08 -0.22
C LEU A 71 -11.45 -7.91 -0.91
N CYS A 72 -11.06 -7.49 -2.11
CA CYS A 72 -9.95 -8.07 -2.85
C CYS A 72 -8.91 -6.98 -3.13
N LEU A 73 -7.66 -7.24 -2.79
CA LEU A 73 -6.53 -6.41 -3.17
C LEU A 73 -5.84 -7.04 -4.38
N GLN A 74 -5.67 -6.27 -5.44
CA GLN A 74 -4.87 -6.66 -6.59
C GLN A 74 -3.53 -5.93 -6.51
N ASP A 75 -2.45 -6.68 -6.28
CA ASP A 75 -1.11 -6.13 -6.29
C ASP A 75 -0.44 -6.36 -7.65
N THR A 76 0.19 -5.32 -8.16
CA THR A 76 0.84 -5.32 -9.48
C THR A 76 2.36 -5.39 -9.34
N PRO A 77 3.07 -5.99 -10.31
CA PRO A 77 4.52 -5.88 -10.38
C PRO A 77 4.97 -4.42 -10.41
N GLY A 78 6.14 -4.13 -9.82
CA GLY A 78 6.69 -2.76 -9.80
C GLY A 78 6.94 -2.22 -11.21
N VAL A 79 6.47 -1.01 -11.50
CA VAL A 79 6.58 -0.36 -12.82
C VAL A 79 7.99 0.13 -13.16
N ASN A 80 8.80 0.40 -12.14
CA ASN A 80 10.16 0.96 -12.26
C ASN A 80 11.24 -0.11 -12.13
N SER A 81 10.92 -1.38 -12.36
CA SER A 81 11.94 -2.41 -12.50
C SER A 81 12.69 -2.17 -13.80
N ALA A 82 13.81 -1.46 -13.73
CA ALA A 82 14.68 -1.17 -14.87
C ALA A 82 15.23 -2.46 -15.56
N LEU A 83 14.91 -3.62 -15.00
CA LEU A 83 15.39 -4.93 -15.44
C LEU A 83 14.31 -5.75 -16.17
N ASP A 84 13.04 -5.30 -16.22
CA ASP A 84 11.99 -6.16 -16.77
C ASP A 84 10.82 -5.37 -17.41
N GLU A 85 10.90 -5.24 -18.75
CA GLU A 85 9.81 -4.69 -19.57
C GLU A 85 8.48 -5.45 -19.37
N VAL A 86 8.55 -6.73 -18.94
CA VAL A 86 7.38 -7.58 -18.69
C VAL A 86 6.58 -7.07 -17.49
N HIS A 87 7.25 -6.63 -16.41
CA HIS A 87 6.59 -6.06 -15.23
C HIS A 87 5.79 -4.81 -15.57
N GLY A 88 6.43 -3.88 -16.28
CA GLY A 88 5.78 -2.64 -16.72
C GLY A 88 4.58 -2.90 -17.63
N ARG A 89 4.66 -3.89 -18.53
CA ARG A 89 3.57 -4.28 -19.42
C ARG A 89 2.39 -4.86 -18.64
N ILE A 90 2.63 -5.80 -17.73
CA ILE A 90 1.57 -6.44 -16.92
C ILE A 90 0.82 -5.40 -16.10
N THR A 91 1.53 -4.46 -15.48
CA THR A 91 0.92 -3.39 -14.69
C THR A 91 0.10 -2.45 -15.57
N LYS A 92 0.61 -2.03 -16.73
CA LYS A 92 -0.14 -1.21 -17.68
C LYS A 92 -1.40 -1.91 -18.18
N GLU A 93 -1.30 -3.18 -18.60
CA GLU A 93 -2.45 -3.99 -19.03
C GLU A 93 -3.52 -4.09 -17.92
N ALA A 94 -3.12 -4.27 -16.65
CA ALA A 94 -4.04 -4.32 -15.52
C ALA A 94 -4.75 -2.98 -15.31
N VAL A 95 -4.02 -1.87 -15.39
CA VAL A 95 -4.57 -0.51 -15.28
C VAL A 95 -5.52 -0.21 -16.43
N GLU A 96 -5.12 -0.50 -17.67
CA GLU A 96 -5.95 -0.26 -18.88
C GLU A 96 -7.23 -1.08 -18.88
N LYS A 97 -7.16 -2.33 -18.43
CA LYS A 97 -8.32 -3.21 -18.31
C LYS A 97 -9.36 -2.68 -17.32
N GLY A 98 -8.90 -2.08 -16.20
CA GLY A 98 -9.75 -1.43 -15.22
C GLY A 98 -10.74 -2.35 -14.50
N ASP A 99 -10.36 -3.60 -14.25
CA ASP A 99 -11.16 -4.59 -13.54
C ASP A 99 -10.98 -4.43 -12.01
N PHE A 100 -11.31 -3.23 -11.50
CA PHE A 100 -11.22 -2.85 -10.10
C PHE A 100 -12.15 -1.67 -9.80
N ASP A 101 -12.62 -1.58 -8.57
CA ASP A 101 -13.48 -0.46 -8.12
C ASP A 101 -12.68 0.80 -7.80
N ARG A 102 -11.44 0.65 -7.33
CA ARG A 102 -10.54 1.74 -6.98
C ARG A 102 -9.10 1.39 -7.28
N LEU A 103 -8.35 2.37 -7.76
CA LEU A 103 -6.91 2.28 -7.90
C LEU A 103 -6.23 2.95 -6.71
N VAL A 104 -5.31 2.23 -6.04
CA VAL A 104 -4.45 2.77 -5.01
C VAL A 104 -3.05 2.92 -5.58
N TYR A 105 -2.59 4.16 -5.71
CA TYR A 105 -1.23 4.45 -6.15
C TYR A 105 -0.36 4.78 -4.94
N VAL A 106 0.65 3.94 -4.69
CA VAL A 106 1.54 4.11 -3.54
C VAL A 106 2.72 4.98 -3.94
N VAL A 107 2.79 6.17 -3.34
CA VAL A 107 3.84 7.16 -3.59
C VAL A 107 4.85 7.14 -2.45
N ASN A 108 6.14 7.15 -2.77
CA ASN A 108 7.19 7.34 -1.77
C ASN A 108 7.36 8.84 -1.49
N ALA A 109 7.06 9.29 -0.28
CA ALA A 109 7.14 10.70 0.12
C ALA A 109 8.50 11.37 -0.15
N GLY A 110 9.59 10.60 -0.15
CA GLY A 110 10.94 11.11 -0.43
C GLY A 110 11.38 11.04 -1.90
N ALA A 111 10.56 10.51 -2.84
CA ALA A 111 11.00 10.20 -4.20
C ALA A 111 10.08 10.73 -5.32
N ILE A 112 9.12 11.58 -5.01
CA ILE A 112 8.09 12.05 -5.94
C ILE A 112 8.65 12.89 -7.10
N ALA A 113 9.85 13.42 -6.96
CA ALA A 113 10.48 14.28 -7.95
C ALA A 113 11.30 13.53 -9.02
N THR A 114 11.17 12.21 -9.15
CA THR A 114 11.89 11.50 -10.22
C THR A 114 11.14 11.60 -11.54
N ASN A 115 11.88 11.70 -12.65
CA ASN A 115 11.30 11.78 -13.99
C ASN A 115 10.43 10.53 -14.31
N ASP A 116 10.82 9.37 -13.84
CA ASP A 116 10.10 8.11 -14.08
C ASP A 116 8.75 8.09 -13.34
N GLU A 117 8.72 8.57 -12.10
CA GLU A 117 7.49 8.72 -11.32
C GLU A 117 6.52 9.68 -12.00
N HIS A 118 7.01 10.85 -12.41
CA HIS A 118 6.20 11.85 -13.12
C HIS A 118 5.66 11.32 -14.44
N ALA A 119 6.45 10.63 -15.23
CA ALA A 119 6.01 10.02 -16.49
C ALA A 119 4.91 8.97 -16.27
N TYR A 120 5.03 8.15 -15.22
CA TYR A 120 4.01 7.17 -14.91
C TYR A 120 2.73 7.80 -14.36
N MET A 121 2.83 8.82 -13.53
CA MET A 121 1.66 9.59 -13.06
C MET A 121 0.94 10.28 -14.21
N THR A 122 1.68 10.82 -15.19
CA THR A 122 1.09 11.39 -16.42
C THR A 122 0.31 10.33 -17.20
N TYR A 123 0.91 9.16 -17.40
CA TYR A 123 0.23 8.03 -18.04
C TYR A 123 -1.06 7.61 -17.27
N LEU A 124 -1.02 7.56 -15.95
CA LEU A 124 -2.20 7.26 -15.14
C LEU A 124 -3.27 8.33 -15.27
N ALA A 125 -2.90 9.61 -15.29
CA ALA A 125 -3.84 10.71 -15.46
C ALA A 125 -4.55 10.65 -16.82
N GLU A 126 -3.81 10.36 -17.90
CA GLU A 126 -4.36 10.20 -19.24
C GLU A 126 -5.29 8.98 -19.35
N THR A 127 -4.97 7.88 -18.65
CA THR A 127 -5.69 6.62 -18.76
C THR A 127 -6.86 6.54 -17.80
N ARG A 128 -6.71 7.04 -16.56
CA ARG A 128 -7.62 6.85 -15.42
C ARG A 128 -7.88 8.11 -14.58
N GLY A 129 -7.46 9.29 -15.04
CA GLY A 129 -7.53 10.52 -14.24
C GLY A 129 -8.92 10.92 -13.75
N LYS A 130 -9.98 10.36 -14.34
CA LYS A 130 -11.38 10.58 -13.92
C LYS A 130 -11.92 9.52 -12.97
N ASP A 131 -11.22 8.42 -12.83
CA ASP A 131 -11.63 7.31 -11.96
C ASP A 131 -11.34 7.63 -10.49
N PRO A 132 -12.08 7.02 -9.55
CA PRO A 132 -11.79 7.16 -8.13
C PRO A 132 -10.42 6.56 -7.77
N MET A 133 -9.47 7.42 -7.37
CA MET A 133 -8.11 7.02 -7.02
C MET A 133 -7.73 7.42 -5.60
N VAL A 134 -6.86 6.61 -4.98
CA VAL A 134 -6.23 6.91 -3.71
C VAL A 134 -4.72 7.00 -3.90
N PHE A 135 -4.13 8.14 -3.59
CA PHE A 135 -2.69 8.31 -3.52
C PHE A 135 -2.22 8.08 -2.08
N ALA A 136 -1.66 6.91 -1.82
CA ALA A 136 -1.10 6.57 -0.51
C ALA A 136 0.34 7.08 -0.43
N VAL A 137 0.55 8.21 0.24
CA VAL A 137 1.87 8.81 0.44
C VAL A 137 2.57 8.10 1.59
N ASN A 138 3.45 7.17 1.25
CA ASN A 138 4.10 6.26 2.19
C ASN A 138 5.52 6.70 2.57
N LYS A 139 6.08 6.06 3.60
CA LYS A 139 7.43 6.29 4.16
C LYS A 139 7.60 7.63 4.88
N LEU A 140 6.53 8.17 5.42
CA LEU A 140 6.58 9.38 6.24
C LEU A 140 7.26 9.15 7.60
N ASP A 141 7.46 7.91 8.02
CA ASP A 141 8.29 7.50 9.16
C ASP A 141 9.77 7.82 8.97
N GLY A 142 10.24 7.98 7.73
CA GLY A 142 11.61 8.39 7.43
C GLY A 142 11.88 9.89 7.52
N PHE A 143 10.86 10.71 7.75
CA PHE A 143 11.02 12.18 7.83
C PHE A 143 11.70 12.59 9.12
N ARG A 144 12.61 13.58 9.02
CA ARG A 144 13.40 14.08 10.14
C ARG A 144 12.88 15.40 10.64
N ALA A 145 12.71 15.51 11.96
CA ALA A 145 12.28 16.74 12.60
C ALA A 145 13.29 17.87 12.37
N GLY A 146 12.83 19.00 11.85
CA GLY A 146 13.64 20.19 11.57
C GLY A 146 14.26 20.22 10.17
N GLU A 147 14.27 19.08 9.43
CA GLU A 147 14.75 19.01 8.05
C GLU A 147 13.58 18.87 7.07
N ASP A 148 12.60 18.02 7.41
CA ASP A 148 11.47 17.67 6.56
C ASP A 148 10.15 18.22 7.13
N SER A 149 9.24 18.60 6.26
CA SER A 149 7.90 19.04 6.61
C SER A 149 6.84 18.19 5.91
N ILE A 150 6.11 17.38 6.67
CA ILE A 150 5.01 16.57 6.16
C ILE A 150 3.98 17.46 5.44
N SER A 151 3.62 18.59 6.05
CA SER A 151 2.64 19.52 5.46
C SER A 151 3.07 20.04 4.10
N LYS A 152 4.33 20.48 3.95
CA LYS A 152 4.84 20.99 2.67
C LYS A 152 4.94 19.89 1.62
N SER A 153 5.39 18.71 2.02
CA SER A 153 5.50 17.56 1.09
C SER A 153 4.13 17.13 0.59
N LEU A 154 3.15 17.01 1.48
CA LEU A 154 1.78 16.65 1.11
C LEU A 154 1.12 17.73 0.24
N GLU A 155 1.39 19.02 0.52
CA GLU A 155 0.88 20.11 -0.31
C GLU A 155 1.44 20.05 -1.73
N GLY A 156 2.76 19.87 -1.88
CA GLY A 156 3.41 19.73 -3.20
C GLY A 156 2.86 18.53 -3.97
N ILE A 157 2.72 17.37 -3.32
CA ILE A 157 2.13 16.18 -3.95
C ILE A 157 0.70 16.44 -4.41
N TRP A 158 -0.09 17.09 -3.56
CA TRP A 158 -1.48 17.40 -3.88
C TRP A 158 -1.59 18.36 -5.06
N GLU A 159 -0.71 19.36 -5.15
CA GLU A 159 -0.62 20.28 -6.30
C GLU A 159 -0.22 19.55 -7.57
N ASP A 160 0.76 18.65 -7.52
CA ASP A 160 1.19 17.83 -8.66
C ASP A 160 0.05 16.93 -9.17
N ILE A 161 -0.65 16.22 -8.29
CA ILE A 161 -1.80 15.38 -8.65
C ILE A 161 -2.89 16.21 -9.31
N ARG A 162 -3.20 17.39 -8.76
CA ARG A 162 -4.18 18.30 -9.32
C ARG A 162 -3.77 18.82 -10.69
N ASN A 163 -2.51 19.23 -10.84
CA ASN A 163 -1.98 19.77 -12.10
C ASN A 163 -1.94 18.72 -13.21
N LEU A 164 -1.77 17.45 -12.87
CA LEU A 164 -1.85 16.33 -13.81
C LEU A 164 -3.28 16.01 -14.25
N GLY A 165 -4.31 16.59 -13.61
CA GLY A 165 -5.71 16.49 -14.04
C GLY A 165 -6.49 15.32 -13.43
N PHE A 166 -6.06 14.80 -12.27
CA PHE A 166 -6.88 13.84 -11.52
C PHE A 166 -8.10 14.53 -10.90
N GLU A 167 -9.30 14.05 -11.24
CA GLU A 167 -10.56 14.71 -10.84
C GLU A 167 -11.18 14.14 -9.58
N ASN A 168 -10.99 12.83 -9.31
CA ASN A 168 -11.60 12.09 -8.19
C ASN A 168 -10.54 11.41 -7.31
N ALA A 169 -9.46 12.12 -7.04
CA ALA A 169 -8.36 11.60 -6.27
C ALA A 169 -8.45 11.98 -4.78
N VAL A 170 -7.97 11.10 -3.92
CA VAL A 170 -7.82 11.33 -2.48
C VAL A 170 -6.36 11.09 -2.11
N VAL A 171 -5.75 12.04 -1.40
CA VAL A 171 -4.38 11.91 -0.88
C VAL A 171 -4.42 11.45 0.57
N CYS A 172 -3.79 10.31 0.84
CA CYS A 172 -3.74 9.68 2.15
C CYS A 172 -2.29 9.54 2.62
N PRO A 173 -1.86 10.29 3.64
CA PRO A 173 -0.55 10.10 4.24
C PRO A 173 -0.53 8.82 5.08
N VAL A 174 0.49 7.98 4.88
CA VAL A 174 0.62 6.70 5.57
C VAL A 174 2.07 6.41 5.98
N SER A 175 2.23 5.57 7.00
CA SER A 175 3.44 4.80 7.24
C SER A 175 3.05 3.34 7.32
N ALA A 176 3.24 2.62 6.22
CA ALA A 176 2.88 1.22 6.14
C ALA A 176 3.70 0.37 7.13
N TYR A 177 4.97 0.76 7.36
CA TYR A 177 5.82 0.04 8.30
C TYR A 177 5.40 0.26 9.75
N ALA A 178 5.08 1.50 10.15
CA ALA A 178 4.53 1.76 11.49
C ALA A 178 3.20 1.02 11.71
N GLY A 179 2.32 1.00 10.70
CA GLY A 179 1.08 0.24 10.73
C GLY A 179 1.30 -1.27 10.88
N TYR A 180 2.31 -1.82 10.21
CA TYR A 180 2.69 -3.23 10.34
C TYR A 180 3.18 -3.55 11.77
N LEU A 181 4.10 -2.75 12.31
CA LEU A 181 4.61 -2.94 13.68
C LEU A 181 3.51 -2.77 14.73
N ALA A 182 2.63 -1.78 14.56
CA ALA A 182 1.50 -1.57 15.46
C ALA A 182 0.54 -2.77 15.47
N LYS A 183 0.25 -3.36 14.30
CA LYS A 183 -0.55 -4.60 14.22
C LYS A 183 0.14 -5.78 14.90
N LYS A 184 1.45 -5.96 14.69
CA LYS A 184 2.22 -7.00 15.41
C LYS A 184 2.12 -6.83 16.92
N ALA A 185 2.29 -5.60 17.42
CA ALA A 185 2.19 -5.32 18.86
C ALA A 185 0.77 -5.58 19.41
N LEU A 186 -0.26 -5.17 18.64
CA LEU A 186 -1.66 -5.32 19.06
C LEU A 186 -2.10 -6.78 19.18
N PHE A 187 -1.60 -7.65 18.30
CA PHE A 187 -2.02 -9.05 18.22
C PHE A 187 -0.97 -10.06 18.73
N ASP A 188 0.10 -9.56 19.33
CA ASP A 188 1.21 -10.37 19.87
C ASP A 188 1.81 -11.37 18.85
N ASP A 189 2.01 -10.90 17.63
CA ASP A 189 2.51 -11.71 16.50
C ASP A 189 4.04 -11.92 16.55
N GLY A 190 4.62 -12.19 17.73
CA GLY A 190 6.04 -12.52 17.87
C GLY A 190 6.98 -11.37 17.51
N MET A 191 6.71 -10.17 18.01
CA MET A 191 7.55 -8.98 17.82
C MET A 191 8.91 -9.13 18.51
N GLY A 192 10.00 -8.92 17.75
CA GLY A 192 11.37 -8.87 18.26
C GLY A 192 11.66 -7.60 19.06
N GLU A 193 12.80 -7.58 19.80
CA GLU A 193 13.23 -6.41 20.56
C GLU A 193 13.47 -5.21 19.65
N ASP A 194 14.21 -5.38 18.56
CA ASP A 194 14.49 -4.32 17.59
C ASP A 194 13.20 -3.71 17.00
N GLU A 195 12.21 -4.55 16.69
CA GLU A 195 10.92 -4.09 16.16
C GLU A 195 10.11 -3.29 17.21
N ARG A 196 10.23 -3.64 18.51
CA ARG A 196 9.61 -2.86 19.60
C ARG A 196 10.25 -1.49 19.73
N ASP A 197 11.59 -1.45 19.71
CA ASP A 197 12.33 -0.20 19.78
C ASP A 197 12.00 0.72 18.59
N GLU A 198 11.92 0.17 17.37
CA GLU A 198 11.51 0.90 16.18
C GLU A 198 10.06 1.44 16.32
N LEU A 199 9.13 0.64 16.81
CA LEU A 199 7.75 1.08 17.06
C LEU A 199 7.69 2.20 18.10
N ASP A 200 8.43 2.10 19.18
CA ASP A 200 8.50 3.13 20.23
C ASP A 200 9.06 4.46 19.70
N VAL A 201 10.04 4.40 18.81
CA VAL A 201 10.57 5.59 18.13
C VAL A 201 9.48 6.22 17.25
N MET A 202 8.81 5.42 16.42
CA MET A 202 7.72 5.88 15.53
C MET A 202 6.55 6.46 16.32
N CYS A 203 6.13 5.81 17.40
CA CYS A 203 5.10 6.33 18.30
C CYS A 203 5.46 7.70 18.90
N ARG A 204 6.72 7.91 19.26
CA ARG A 204 7.20 9.22 19.76
C ARG A 204 7.17 10.28 18.67
N ILE A 205 7.50 9.93 17.42
CA ILE A 205 7.48 10.85 16.28
C ILE A 205 6.03 11.23 15.96
N PHE A 206 5.16 10.27 15.72
CA PHE A 206 3.77 10.51 15.28
C PHE A 206 2.86 11.11 16.36
N ARG A 207 3.30 11.16 17.64
CA ARG A 207 2.62 11.93 18.71
C ARG A 207 2.89 13.44 18.64
N ARG A 208 3.88 13.88 17.86
CA ARG A 208 4.14 15.32 17.69
C ARG A 208 3.11 15.90 16.71
N LYS A 209 2.62 17.09 17.02
CA LYS A 209 1.56 17.75 16.24
C LYS A 209 1.90 17.87 14.75
N GLU A 210 3.14 18.18 14.42
CA GLU A 210 3.63 18.33 13.05
C GLU A 210 3.75 17.00 12.28
N TYR A 211 3.74 15.88 13.00
CA TYR A 211 3.83 14.51 12.46
C TYR A 211 2.55 13.69 12.68
N ASP A 212 1.49 14.29 13.20
CA ASP A 212 0.19 13.65 13.34
C ASP A 212 -0.47 13.51 11.96
N LEU A 213 -0.32 12.32 11.36
CA LEU A 213 -0.85 12.04 10.02
C LEU A 213 -2.37 12.18 9.95
N SER A 214 -3.09 12.00 11.07
CA SER A 214 -4.55 12.15 11.11
C SER A 214 -5.00 13.57 10.81
N ALA A 215 -4.16 14.57 11.07
CA ALA A 215 -4.45 15.97 10.76
C ALA A 215 -4.49 16.27 9.26
N TYR A 216 -3.94 15.39 8.42
CA TYR A 216 -3.84 15.55 6.97
C TYR A 216 -4.73 14.59 6.18
N TYR A 217 -5.54 13.77 6.84
CA TYR A 217 -6.31 12.68 6.24
C TYR A 217 -7.81 12.96 6.18
N PRO A 218 -8.51 12.50 5.14
CA PRO A 218 -8.09 12.45 3.74
C PRO A 218 -8.32 13.80 3.06
N ARG A 219 -7.45 14.19 2.12
CA ARG A 219 -7.64 15.40 1.34
C ARG A 219 -8.11 15.04 -0.07
N GLU A 220 -9.32 15.47 -0.42
CA GLU A 220 -9.86 15.31 -1.78
C GLU A 220 -9.23 16.33 -2.74
N VAL A 221 -8.94 15.87 -3.95
CA VAL A 221 -8.58 16.71 -5.09
C VAL A 221 -9.87 17.13 -5.77
N LYS A 222 -10.15 18.43 -5.76
CA LYS A 222 -11.31 19.05 -6.43
C LYS A 222 -10.86 19.96 -7.52
#